data_3b91ab5501e198f9cf734a86b7a085a3
#
_entry.id   3b91ab5501e198f9cf734a86b7a085a3
#
_cell.length_a   1.000
_cell.length_b   1.000
_cell.length_c   1.000
_cell.angle_alpha   90.00
_cell.angle_beta   90.00
_cell.angle_gamma   90.00
#
_symmetry.space_group_name_H-M   'P 1'
#
loop_
_entity.id
_entity.type
_entity.pdbx_description
1 polymer ?
#
loop_
_entity_poly.entity_id
_entity_poly.type
_entity_poly.pdbx_seq_one_letter_code
_entity_poly.pdbx_strand_id
1 'polypeptide(L)'
;MSKMNFDQFIDKAFPVRNPFSRNEFGGVTNAIKYFAVRVSFIFYRLGITANQISLFSALLAIPAFVIIYQATIEEANIIKFIVGYLLMGTVLFIDFVDGPLSKTSKYKYFVGDDLDNLPPDIATMGTLLIFGLLSNNIYFTALFWTNAVFLFTYLRNTLIHIPKEKEWILRLICSRFSLLSVRVFVATLFPLVCIMYIYNQELATTIVKILILFYLINSALWIRITLETKIKK
;
A
#
# COMPACT_ATOMS: atom_id res chain seq x y z
N MET A 1 3.35 -13.68 -34.32
CA MET A 1 2.33 -12.70 -33.90
C MET A 1 2.97 -11.32 -33.89
N SER A 2 2.42 -10.32 -34.62
CA SER A 2 2.91 -8.95 -34.53
C SER A 2 2.71 -8.41 -33.12
N LYS A 3 3.76 -7.91 -32.47
CA LYS A 3 3.68 -7.26 -31.17
C LYS A 3 2.91 -5.95 -31.35
N MET A 4 1.90 -5.68 -30.49
CA MET A 4 1.16 -4.43 -30.51
C MET A 4 2.11 -3.23 -30.45
N ASN A 5 1.75 -2.13 -31.10
CA ASN A 5 2.40 -0.84 -30.88
C ASN A 5 1.92 -0.21 -29.54
N PHE A 6 2.49 0.94 -29.17
CA PHE A 6 2.18 1.56 -27.88
C PHE A 6 0.72 2.03 -27.77
N ASP A 7 0.16 2.58 -28.86
CA ASP A 7 -1.22 3.06 -28.87
C ASP A 7 -2.22 1.90 -28.72
N GLN A 8 -2.00 0.82 -29.48
CA GLN A 8 -2.80 -0.41 -29.34
C GLN A 8 -2.70 -1.03 -27.93
N PHE A 9 -1.53 -0.90 -27.29
CA PHE A 9 -1.36 -1.36 -25.91
C PHE A 9 -2.19 -0.51 -24.95
N ILE A 10 -2.19 0.83 -25.11
CA ILE A 10 -3.00 1.74 -24.29
C ILE A 10 -4.48 1.45 -24.50
N ASP A 11 -4.96 1.35 -25.71
CA ASP A 11 -6.38 1.10 -26.04
C ASP A 11 -6.86 -0.21 -25.41
N LYS A 12 -6.02 -1.24 -25.42
CA LYS A 12 -6.34 -2.54 -24.82
C LYS A 12 -6.30 -2.50 -23.30
N ALA A 13 -5.33 -1.81 -22.69
CA ALA A 13 -5.20 -1.68 -21.24
C ALA A 13 -6.32 -0.81 -20.62
N PHE A 14 -6.84 0.17 -21.38
CA PHE A 14 -7.80 1.16 -20.92
C PHE A 14 -8.96 1.37 -21.91
N PRO A 15 -9.79 0.36 -22.19
CA PRO A 15 -10.78 0.37 -23.26
C PRO A 15 -11.88 1.42 -23.10
N VAL A 16 -12.12 1.91 -21.88
CA VAL A 16 -13.23 2.84 -21.58
C VAL A 16 -12.73 4.21 -21.14
N ARG A 17 -11.46 4.35 -20.76
CA ARG A 17 -10.92 5.58 -20.19
C ARG A 17 -9.49 5.78 -20.63
N ASN A 18 -9.22 6.92 -21.27
CA ASN A 18 -7.85 7.35 -21.41
C ASN A 18 -7.27 7.60 -20.00
N PRO A 19 -6.23 6.87 -19.56
CA PRO A 19 -5.64 7.03 -18.23
C PRO A 19 -5.07 8.42 -17.97
N PHE A 20 -4.90 9.21 -19.03
CA PHE A 20 -4.32 10.57 -19.00
C PHE A 20 -5.37 11.67 -19.02
N SER A 21 -6.66 11.35 -19.22
CA SER A 21 -7.74 12.36 -19.42
C SER A 21 -8.38 12.86 -18.13
N ARG A 22 -8.11 12.29 -16.97
CA ARG A 22 -8.69 12.72 -15.69
C ARG A 22 -7.65 13.19 -14.70
N ASN A 23 -7.73 14.48 -14.34
CA ASN A 23 -7.06 15.09 -13.18
C ASN A 23 -7.58 14.57 -11.81
N GLU A 24 -8.00 13.32 -11.72
CA GLU A 24 -8.58 12.76 -10.48
C GLU A 24 -7.58 12.67 -9.32
N PHE A 25 -6.30 12.68 -9.64
CA PHE A 25 -5.23 12.53 -8.64
C PHE A 25 -4.12 13.53 -8.97
N GLY A 26 -3.97 14.63 -8.44
CA GLY A 26 -2.92 15.64 -8.63
C GLY A 26 -1.76 15.29 -9.61
N GLY A 27 -1.05 16.27 -10.10
CA GLY A 27 -0.06 16.10 -11.18
C GLY A 27 1.00 14.99 -10.97
N VAL A 28 1.43 14.77 -9.73
CA VAL A 28 2.46 13.75 -9.39
C VAL A 28 1.95 12.32 -9.64
N THR A 29 0.73 12.01 -9.23
CA THR A 29 0.17 10.65 -9.42
C THR A 29 -0.06 10.35 -10.91
N ASN A 30 -0.44 11.36 -11.70
CA ASN A 30 -0.58 11.21 -13.13
C ASN A 30 0.79 10.96 -13.81
N ALA A 31 1.85 11.63 -13.37
CA ALA A 31 3.20 11.40 -13.87
C ALA A 31 3.68 9.97 -13.56
N ILE A 32 3.46 9.49 -12.33
CA ILE A 32 3.80 8.12 -11.93
C ILE A 32 3.05 7.10 -12.79
N LYS A 33 1.73 7.27 -13.00
CA LYS A 33 0.93 6.39 -13.86
C LYS A 33 1.41 6.40 -15.31
N TYR A 34 1.72 7.57 -15.84
CA TYR A 34 2.22 7.70 -17.20
C TYR A 34 3.54 6.94 -17.39
N PHE A 35 4.46 7.07 -16.42
CA PHE A 35 5.71 6.35 -16.43
C PHE A 35 5.49 4.84 -16.28
N ALA A 36 4.61 4.42 -15.36
CA ALA A 36 4.28 3.01 -15.14
C ALA A 36 3.72 2.33 -16.40
N VAL A 37 2.84 3.00 -17.15
CA VAL A 37 2.30 2.47 -18.42
C VAL A 37 3.40 2.26 -19.47
N ARG A 38 4.37 3.17 -19.55
CA ARG A 38 5.53 3.00 -20.45
C ARG A 38 6.40 1.82 -20.05
N VAL A 39 6.68 1.68 -18.75
CA VAL A 39 7.42 0.52 -18.21
C VAL A 39 6.66 -0.78 -18.48
N SER A 40 5.34 -0.80 -18.28
CA SER A 40 4.47 -1.94 -18.62
C SER A 40 4.59 -2.32 -20.08
N PHE A 41 4.60 -1.34 -21.00
CA PHE A 41 4.77 -1.60 -22.42
C PHE A 41 6.15 -2.22 -22.75
N ILE A 42 7.22 -1.74 -22.09
CA ILE A 42 8.56 -2.33 -22.26
C ILE A 42 8.53 -3.80 -21.82
N PHE A 43 7.97 -4.11 -20.66
CA PHE A 43 7.84 -5.49 -20.17
C PHE A 43 6.98 -6.36 -21.10
N TYR A 44 5.87 -5.80 -21.62
CA TYR A 44 5.08 -6.47 -22.65
C TYR A 44 5.92 -6.82 -23.90
N ARG A 45 6.77 -5.89 -24.35
CA ARG A 45 7.67 -6.12 -25.51
C ARG A 45 8.71 -7.19 -25.22
N LEU A 46 9.19 -7.28 -24.00
CA LEU A 46 10.13 -8.31 -23.53
C LEU A 46 9.47 -9.68 -23.31
N GLY A 47 8.13 -9.74 -23.31
CA GLY A 47 7.38 -10.97 -23.05
C GLY A 47 7.26 -11.32 -21.57
N ILE A 48 7.54 -10.36 -20.68
CA ILE A 48 7.40 -10.52 -19.23
C ILE A 48 5.91 -10.41 -18.88
N THR A 49 5.42 -11.31 -18.05
CA THR A 49 4.01 -11.36 -17.62
C THR A 49 3.78 -10.55 -16.34
N ALA A 50 2.53 -10.11 -16.11
CA ALA A 50 2.15 -9.43 -14.88
C ALA A 50 2.50 -10.27 -13.63
N ASN A 51 2.16 -11.58 -13.64
CA ASN A 51 2.45 -12.48 -12.53
C ASN A 51 3.94 -12.58 -12.18
N GLN A 52 4.82 -12.56 -13.19
CA GLN A 52 6.28 -12.56 -12.95
C GLN A 52 6.73 -11.27 -12.27
N ILE A 53 6.14 -10.15 -12.66
CA ILE A 53 6.46 -8.84 -12.08
C ILE A 53 5.93 -8.74 -10.65
N SER A 54 4.68 -9.15 -10.40
CA SER A 54 4.10 -9.16 -9.06
C SER A 54 4.87 -10.09 -8.11
N LEU A 55 5.27 -11.27 -8.57
CA LEU A 55 6.11 -12.18 -7.79
C LEU A 55 7.50 -11.57 -7.48
N PHE A 56 8.14 -10.98 -8.49
CA PHE A 56 9.40 -10.28 -8.29
C PHE A 56 9.28 -9.14 -7.30
N SER A 57 8.21 -8.36 -7.38
CA SER A 57 7.91 -7.27 -6.45
C SER A 57 7.72 -7.78 -5.02
N ALA A 58 6.95 -8.86 -4.83
CA ALA A 58 6.75 -9.49 -3.52
C ALA A 58 8.08 -9.98 -2.91
N LEU A 59 8.94 -10.61 -3.73
CA LEU A 59 10.27 -11.03 -3.29
C LEU A 59 11.18 -9.84 -2.95
N LEU A 60 11.07 -8.72 -3.69
CA LEU A 60 11.84 -7.51 -3.43
C LEU A 60 11.40 -6.80 -2.14
N ALA A 61 10.17 -6.98 -1.71
CA ALA A 61 9.68 -6.41 -0.46
C ALA A 61 10.44 -6.96 0.77
N ILE A 62 10.83 -8.22 0.74
CA ILE A 62 11.56 -8.85 1.87
C ILE A 62 12.87 -8.12 2.18
N PRO A 63 13.84 -7.98 1.26
CA PRO A 63 15.07 -7.25 1.54
C PRO A 63 14.82 -5.78 1.85
N ALA A 64 13.81 -5.14 1.24
CA ALA A 64 13.45 -3.76 1.58
C ALA A 64 13.09 -3.63 3.07
N PHE A 65 12.27 -4.53 3.62
CA PHE A 65 11.93 -4.53 5.05
C PHE A 65 13.11 -4.85 5.95
N VAL A 66 13.92 -5.83 5.59
CA VAL A 66 15.14 -6.17 6.37
C VAL A 66 16.06 -4.96 6.46
N ILE A 67 16.28 -4.26 5.34
CA ILE A 67 17.14 -3.07 5.30
C ILE A 67 16.52 -1.93 6.13
N ILE A 68 15.22 -1.68 6.01
CA ILE A 68 14.53 -0.64 6.80
C ILE A 68 14.61 -0.96 8.29
N TYR A 69 14.35 -2.21 8.68
CA TYR A 69 14.42 -2.66 10.07
C TYR A 69 15.83 -2.46 10.65
N GLN A 70 16.84 -2.98 9.98
CA GLN A 70 18.22 -2.84 10.42
C GLN A 70 18.64 -1.38 10.51
N ALA A 71 18.33 -0.60 9.48
CA ALA A 71 18.70 0.81 9.42
C ALA A 71 18.05 1.65 10.52
N THR A 72 16.80 1.31 10.91
CA THR A 72 16.05 2.10 11.87
C THR A 72 16.28 1.62 13.31
N ILE A 73 16.21 0.31 13.55
CA ILE A 73 16.15 -0.24 14.90
C ILE A 73 17.53 -0.67 15.39
N GLU A 74 18.37 -1.26 14.52
CA GLU A 74 19.65 -1.83 14.93
C GLU A 74 20.82 -0.84 14.79
N GLU A 75 20.90 -0.13 13.67
CA GLU A 75 22.08 0.65 13.30
C GLU A 75 21.92 2.17 13.38
N ALA A 76 20.69 2.67 13.45
CA ALA A 76 20.38 4.11 13.39
C ALA A 76 21.04 4.80 12.17
N ASN A 77 20.97 4.18 10.99
CA ASN A 77 21.67 4.61 9.77
C ASN A 77 20.71 5.18 8.74
N ILE A 78 20.74 6.51 8.58
CA ILE A 78 19.83 7.22 7.66
C ILE A 78 20.06 6.87 6.17
N ILE A 79 21.30 6.62 5.76
CA ILE A 79 21.60 6.29 4.35
C ILE A 79 21.03 4.90 4.03
N LYS A 80 21.24 3.94 4.90
CA LYS A 80 20.71 2.58 4.76
C LYS A 80 19.17 2.60 4.78
N PHE A 81 18.57 3.45 5.63
CA PHE A 81 17.12 3.67 5.65
C PHE A 81 16.61 4.18 4.30
N ILE A 82 17.26 5.21 3.72
CA ILE A 82 16.87 5.76 2.41
C ILE A 82 16.92 4.66 1.33
N VAL A 83 17.96 3.84 1.31
CA VAL A 83 18.07 2.72 0.36
C VAL A 83 16.90 1.73 0.52
N GLY A 84 16.62 1.29 1.74
CA GLY A 84 15.48 0.39 2.01
C GLY A 84 14.13 1.02 1.63
N TYR A 85 13.96 2.31 1.90
CA TYR A 85 12.73 3.02 1.57
C TYR A 85 12.56 3.22 0.05
N LEU A 86 13.63 3.46 -0.70
CA LEU A 86 13.60 3.50 -2.17
C LEU A 86 13.26 2.13 -2.76
N LEU A 87 13.79 1.04 -2.20
CA LEU A 87 13.40 -0.32 -2.59
C LEU A 87 11.91 -0.56 -2.35
N MET A 88 11.38 -0.13 -1.19
CA MET A 88 9.95 -0.20 -0.89
C MET A 88 9.12 0.64 -1.88
N GLY A 89 9.57 1.83 -2.22
CA GLY A 89 8.97 2.67 -3.26
C GLY A 89 8.91 1.96 -4.61
N THR A 90 9.95 1.19 -4.94
CA THR A 90 9.99 0.35 -6.16
C THR A 90 8.95 -0.75 -6.10
N VAL A 91 8.78 -1.44 -4.97
CA VAL A 91 7.71 -2.44 -4.77
C VAL A 91 6.33 -1.83 -5.02
N LEU A 92 6.05 -0.68 -4.42
CA LEU A 92 4.77 0.02 -4.61
C LEU A 92 4.60 0.56 -6.05
N PHE A 93 5.69 0.94 -6.72
CA PHE A 93 5.65 1.38 -8.11
C PHE A 93 5.29 0.24 -9.06
N ILE A 94 5.79 -0.96 -8.80
CA ILE A 94 5.53 -2.15 -9.60
C ILE A 94 4.04 -2.51 -9.62
N ASP A 95 3.30 -2.26 -8.55
CA ASP A 95 1.82 -2.39 -8.48
C ASP A 95 1.09 -1.50 -9.52
N PHE A 96 1.68 -0.37 -9.91
CA PHE A 96 1.14 0.43 -11.02
C PHE A 96 1.52 -0.11 -12.40
N VAL A 97 2.56 -0.93 -12.48
CA VAL A 97 3.09 -1.48 -13.75
C VAL A 97 2.33 -2.75 -14.12
N ASP A 98 1.99 -3.61 -13.17
CA ASP A 98 1.35 -4.91 -13.44
C ASP A 98 -0.10 -4.78 -13.90
N GLY A 99 -0.85 -3.78 -13.41
CA GLY A 99 -2.23 -3.55 -13.78
C GLY A 99 -2.49 -3.38 -15.31
N PRO A 100 -1.79 -2.49 -16.03
CA PRO A 100 -1.88 -2.40 -17.49
C PRO A 100 -1.40 -3.67 -18.20
N LEU A 101 -0.39 -4.35 -17.65
CA LEU A 101 0.18 -5.55 -18.23
C LEU A 101 -0.77 -6.74 -18.13
N SER A 102 -1.46 -6.92 -17.01
CA SER A 102 -2.45 -8.00 -16.81
C SER A 102 -3.61 -7.89 -17.80
N LYS A 103 -4.07 -6.66 -18.09
CA LYS A 103 -5.17 -6.40 -19.03
C LYS A 103 -4.78 -6.65 -20.49
N THR A 104 -3.51 -6.56 -20.83
CA THR A 104 -3.01 -6.77 -22.20
C THR A 104 -2.57 -8.19 -22.47
N SER A 105 -2.26 -8.98 -21.43
CA SER A 105 -1.83 -10.35 -21.57
C SER A 105 -2.99 -11.24 -22.07
N LYS A 106 -2.67 -12.25 -22.89
CA LYS A 106 -3.64 -13.24 -23.37
C LYS A 106 -4.00 -14.28 -22.31
N TYR A 107 -3.19 -14.41 -21.29
CA TYR A 107 -3.33 -15.42 -20.27
C TYR A 107 -4.03 -14.82 -19.06
N LYS A 108 -5.35 -14.99 -19.00
CA LYS A 108 -6.10 -14.84 -17.75
C LYS A 108 -5.84 -16.11 -16.93
N TYR A 109 -4.81 -16.11 -16.12
CA TYR A 109 -4.64 -17.18 -15.14
C TYR A 109 -5.65 -16.98 -14.01
N PHE A 110 -6.21 -18.10 -13.54
CA PHE A 110 -7.18 -18.19 -12.44
C PHE A 110 -6.68 -17.61 -11.11
N VAL A 111 -5.39 -17.31 -11.00
CA VAL A 111 -4.68 -16.80 -9.80
C VAL A 111 -4.36 -15.31 -9.92
N GLY A 112 -4.77 -14.63 -11.02
CA GLY A 112 -4.33 -13.28 -11.33
C GLY A 112 -4.67 -12.24 -10.28
N ASP A 113 -5.92 -12.20 -9.82
CA ASP A 113 -6.38 -11.15 -8.89
C ASP A 113 -5.74 -11.25 -7.49
N ASP A 114 -5.39 -12.45 -7.04
CA ASP A 114 -4.75 -12.65 -5.73
C ASP A 114 -3.27 -12.30 -5.76
N LEU A 115 -2.56 -12.60 -6.85
CA LEU A 115 -1.15 -12.25 -7.02
C LEU A 115 -0.93 -10.75 -7.20
N ASP A 116 -1.83 -10.04 -7.86
CA ASP A 116 -1.74 -8.59 -8.06
C ASP A 116 -1.82 -7.83 -6.73
N ASN A 117 -2.50 -8.37 -5.73
CA ASN A 117 -2.61 -7.76 -4.41
C ASN A 117 -1.47 -8.15 -3.45
N LEU A 118 -0.73 -9.20 -3.75
CA LEU A 118 0.30 -9.73 -2.85
C LEU A 118 1.43 -8.73 -2.53
N PRO A 119 2.04 -8.01 -3.49
CA PRO A 119 3.09 -7.05 -3.18
C PRO A 119 2.62 -5.89 -2.28
N PRO A 120 1.50 -5.20 -2.57
CA PRO A 120 1.03 -4.13 -1.70
C PRO A 120 0.57 -4.65 -0.33
N ASP A 121 0.06 -5.87 -0.23
CA ASP A 121 -0.32 -6.48 1.04
C ASP A 121 0.92 -6.77 1.90
N ILE A 122 1.97 -7.36 1.33
CA ILE A 122 3.26 -7.58 2.02
C ILE A 122 3.87 -6.23 2.43
N ALA A 123 3.89 -5.25 1.53
CA ALA A 123 4.40 -3.92 1.82
C ALA A 123 3.66 -3.26 3.00
N THR A 124 2.35 -3.39 3.02
CA THR A 124 1.49 -2.90 4.08
C THR A 124 1.80 -3.57 5.42
N MET A 125 1.76 -4.90 5.44
CA MET A 125 1.93 -5.66 6.68
C MET A 125 3.32 -5.49 7.27
N GLY A 126 4.36 -5.49 6.44
CA GLY A 126 5.73 -5.24 6.90
C GLY A 126 5.92 -3.83 7.46
N THR A 127 5.34 -2.81 6.81
CA THR A 127 5.38 -1.43 7.31
C THR A 127 4.69 -1.30 8.66
N LEU A 128 3.51 -1.91 8.83
CA LEU A 128 2.77 -1.90 10.09
C LEU A 128 3.52 -2.65 11.19
N LEU A 129 4.20 -3.75 10.85
CA LEU A 129 5.02 -4.49 11.80
C LEU A 129 6.20 -3.64 12.29
N ILE A 130 6.98 -3.06 11.39
CA ILE A 130 8.11 -2.18 11.76
C ILE A 130 7.60 -1.00 12.59
N PHE A 131 6.50 -0.35 12.18
CA PHE A 131 5.92 0.75 12.94
C PHE A 131 5.56 0.34 14.38
N GLY A 132 4.97 -0.83 14.56
CA GLY A 132 4.68 -1.37 15.90
C GLY A 132 5.96 -1.59 16.71
N LEU A 133 7.03 -2.13 16.08
CA LEU A 133 8.32 -2.37 16.73
C LEU A 133 8.99 -1.07 17.22
N LEU A 134 8.77 0.06 16.55
CA LEU A 134 9.26 1.37 17.00
C LEU A 134 8.65 1.82 18.35
N SER A 135 7.57 1.18 18.81
CA SER A 135 7.05 1.41 20.16
C SER A 135 7.97 0.92 21.27
N ASN A 136 8.99 0.15 20.90
CA ASN A 136 9.93 -0.53 21.82
C ASN A 136 9.22 -1.35 22.93
N ASN A 137 8.04 -1.89 22.58
CA ASN A 137 7.22 -2.68 23.51
C ASN A 137 6.43 -3.75 22.72
N ILE A 138 6.70 -5.02 23.02
CA ILE A 138 6.10 -6.15 22.31
C ILE A 138 4.57 -6.21 22.40
N TYR A 139 4.01 -5.79 23.53
CA TYR A 139 2.55 -5.79 23.70
C TYR A 139 1.89 -4.73 22.82
N PHE A 140 2.45 -3.52 22.74
CA PHE A 140 1.99 -2.49 21.81
C PHE A 140 2.13 -2.94 20.36
N THR A 141 3.24 -3.59 20.01
CA THR A 141 3.48 -4.15 18.69
C THR A 141 2.42 -5.18 18.32
N ALA A 142 2.22 -6.17 19.19
CA ALA A 142 1.25 -7.24 18.96
C ALA A 142 -0.18 -6.70 18.86
N LEU A 143 -0.57 -5.80 19.76
CA LEU A 143 -1.91 -5.20 19.79
C LEU A 143 -2.15 -4.36 18.52
N PHE A 144 -1.19 -3.54 18.12
CA PHE A 144 -1.29 -2.73 16.91
C PHE A 144 -1.38 -3.59 15.65
N TRP A 145 -0.48 -4.56 15.52
CA TRP A 145 -0.42 -5.42 14.34
C TRP A 145 -1.66 -6.29 14.20
N THR A 146 -2.10 -6.94 15.28
CA THR A 146 -3.34 -7.74 15.29
C THR A 146 -4.55 -6.91 14.90
N ASN A 147 -4.66 -5.70 15.46
CA ASN A 147 -5.74 -4.78 15.13
C ASN A 147 -5.67 -4.33 13.67
N ALA A 148 -4.48 -4.00 13.17
CA ALA A 148 -4.27 -3.58 11.79
C ALA A 148 -4.64 -4.70 10.79
N VAL A 149 -4.21 -5.94 11.04
CA VAL A 149 -4.56 -7.11 10.22
C VAL A 149 -6.07 -7.34 10.22
N PHE A 150 -6.69 -7.31 11.40
CA PHE A 150 -8.14 -7.48 11.54
C PHE A 150 -8.90 -6.42 10.75
N LEU A 151 -8.56 -5.15 10.91
CA LEU A 151 -9.21 -4.06 10.20
C LEU A 151 -8.98 -4.15 8.70
N PHE A 152 -7.76 -4.44 8.27
CA PHE A 152 -7.43 -4.56 6.85
C PHE A 152 -8.26 -5.67 6.20
N THR A 153 -8.34 -6.84 6.82
CA THR A 153 -9.13 -7.97 6.33
C THR A 153 -10.62 -7.66 6.35
N TYR A 154 -11.11 -7.06 7.44
CA TYR A 154 -12.52 -6.75 7.62
C TYR A 154 -13.00 -5.61 6.73
N LEU A 155 -12.19 -4.53 6.60
CA LEU A 155 -12.50 -3.39 5.73
C LEU A 155 -12.58 -3.79 4.27
N ARG A 156 -11.62 -4.59 3.80
CA ARG A 156 -11.61 -5.06 2.41
C ARG A 156 -12.91 -5.77 2.06
N ASN A 157 -13.46 -6.55 3.00
CA ASN A 157 -14.68 -7.32 2.79
C ASN A 157 -15.98 -6.53 3.04
N THR A 158 -15.94 -5.44 3.84
CA THR A 158 -17.14 -4.73 4.30
C THR A 158 -17.42 -3.43 3.55
N LEU A 159 -16.39 -2.78 3.01
CA LEU A 159 -16.54 -1.53 2.22
C LEU A 159 -17.44 -1.71 0.98
N ILE A 160 -17.62 -2.94 0.53
CA ILE A 160 -18.51 -3.29 -0.60
C ILE A 160 -20.00 -3.07 -0.26
N HIS A 161 -20.37 -2.97 1.03
CA HIS A 161 -21.76 -2.99 1.49
C HIS A 161 -22.21 -1.79 2.31
N ILE A 162 -21.45 -0.69 2.38
CA ILE A 162 -21.79 0.47 3.20
C ILE A 162 -22.85 1.34 2.51
N PRO A 163 -23.97 1.69 3.20
CA PRO A 163 -24.98 2.60 2.68
C PRO A 163 -24.39 3.98 2.38
N LYS A 164 -24.74 4.55 1.22
CA LYS A 164 -24.23 5.86 0.75
C LYS A 164 -24.43 7.00 1.75
N GLU A 165 -25.50 6.94 2.55
CA GLU A 165 -25.86 7.95 3.56
C GLU A 165 -24.82 8.09 4.71
N LYS A 166 -24.11 7.01 5.03
CA LYS A 166 -23.05 7.00 6.06
C LYS A 166 -21.65 7.10 5.49
N GLU A 167 -21.55 7.16 4.16
CA GLU A 167 -20.26 7.17 3.45
C GLU A 167 -19.41 8.39 3.83
N TRP A 168 -20.04 9.53 4.16
CA TRP A 168 -19.31 10.73 4.54
C TRP A 168 -18.62 10.61 5.92
N ILE A 169 -19.28 9.98 6.92
CA ILE A 169 -18.71 9.75 8.26
C ILE A 169 -17.56 8.74 8.16
N LEU A 170 -17.79 7.66 7.40
CA LEU A 170 -16.76 6.66 7.15
C LEU A 170 -15.64 7.22 6.29
N ARG A 171 -15.92 8.10 5.34
CA ARG A 171 -14.91 8.86 4.60
C ARG A 171 -14.15 9.84 5.47
N LEU A 172 -14.74 10.38 6.52
CA LEU A 172 -14.05 11.26 7.48
C LEU A 172 -13.14 10.45 8.40
N ILE A 173 -13.61 9.31 8.91
CA ILE A 173 -12.88 8.42 9.82
C ILE A 173 -11.90 7.54 9.06
N CYS A 174 -12.29 7.04 7.89
CA CYS A 174 -11.48 6.25 6.97
C CYS A 174 -10.97 7.08 5.79
N SER A 175 -11.00 8.41 5.88
CA SER A 175 -10.59 9.29 4.79
C SER A 175 -9.13 9.10 4.46
N ARG A 176 -8.75 9.66 3.32
CA ARG A 176 -7.37 9.68 2.80
C ARG A 176 -6.32 10.19 3.81
N PHE A 177 -6.74 10.77 4.93
CA PHE A 177 -5.92 11.24 6.04
C PHE A 177 -5.92 10.31 7.25
N SER A 178 -6.77 9.27 7.29
CA SER A 178 -6.71 8.30 8.38
C SER A 178 -5.51 7.37 8.16
N LEU A 179 -4.93 6.89 9.25
CA LEU A 179 -3.90 5.85 9.26
C LEU A 179 -4.31 4.58 8.48
N LEU A 180 -5.59 4.45 8.16
CA LEU A 180 -6.19 3.40 7.36
C LEU A 180 -5.98 3.59 5.85
N SER A 181 -5.64 4.78 5.37
CA SER A 181 -5.10 4.95 4.03
C SER A 181 -3.63 4.51 4.03
N VAL A 182 -3.43 3.21 3.97
CA VAL A 182 -2.10 2.59 4.05
C VAL A 182 -1.09 3.25 3.11
N ARG A 183 -1.51 3.64 1.92
CA ARG A 183 -0.63 4.31 0.95
C ARG A 183 -0.13 5.66 1.47
N VAL A 184 -0.99 6.44 2.12
CA VAL A 184 -0.61 7.73 2.73
C VAL A 184 0.26 7.49 3.95
N PHE A 185 -0.10 6.50 4.78
CA PHE A 185 0.68 6.11 5.93
C PHE A 185 2.11 5.70 5.53
N VAL A 186 2.23 4.78 4.58
CA VAL A 186 3.53 4.30 4.08
C VAL A 186 4.34 5.43 3.44
N ALA A 187 3.68 6.30 2.68
CA ALA A 187 4.36 7.37 1.93
C ALA A 187 4.76 8.59 2.78
N THR A 188 4.13 8.81 3.94
CA THR A 188 4.34 10.05 4.71
C THR A 188 4.70 9.80 6.16
N LEU A 189 3.79 9.25 6.94
CA LEU A 189 3.95 9.14 8.39
C LEU A 189 5.04 8.13 8.77
N PHE A 190 5.06 6.99 8.12
CA PHE A 190 6.03 5.95 8.42
C PHE A 190 7.48 6.40 8.22
N PRO A 191 7.90 6.97 7.06
CA PRO A 191 9.27 7.41 6.90
C PRO A 191 9.63 8.56 7.85
N LEU A 192 8.72 9.49 8.16
CA LEU A 192 8.95 10.55 9.14
C LEU A 192 9.24 9.98 10.53
N VAL A 193 8.46 9.01 10.97
CA VAL A 193 8.66 8.37 12.28
C VAL A 193 9.94 7.54 12.31
N CYS A 194 10.29 6.84 11.24
CA CYS A 194 11.56 6.12 11.15
C CYS A 194 12.76 7.07 11.21
N ILE A 195 12.72 8.18 10.50
CA ILE A 195 13.75 9.22 10.56
C ILE A 195 13.84 9.79 11.98
N MET A 196 12.71 10.12 12.60
CA MET A 196 12.69 10.58 14.00
C MET A 196 13.31 9.55 14.95
N TYR A 197 13.02 8.26 14.74
CA TYR A 197 13.57 7.19 15.57
C TYR A 197 15.09 7.10 15.45
N ILE A 198 15.64 7.27 14.26
CA ILE A 198 17.09 7.28 14.02
C ILE A 198 17.78 8.44 14.79
N TYR A 199 17.15 9.61 14.86
CA TYR A 199 17.74 10.77 15.51
C TYR A 199 17.40 10.93 16.99
N ASN A 200 16.19 10.51 17.39
CA ASN A 200 15.70 10.62 18.76
C ASN A 200 14.71 9.49 19.06
N GLN A 201 15.25 8.36 19.52
CA GLN A 201 14.51 7.14 19.80
C GLN A 201 13.41 7.35 20.85
N GLU A 202 13.67 8.09 21.91
CA GLU A 202 12.73 8.29 23.01
C GLU A 202 11.49 9.09 22.57
N LEU A 203 11.71 10.19 21.86
CA LEU A 203 10.65 11.02 21.31
C LEU A 203 9.81 10.23 20.30
N ALA A 204 10.47 9.54 19.37
CA ALA A 204 9.79 8.74 18.34
C ALA A 204 8.96 7.61 18.97
N THR A 205 9.51 6.88 19.95
CA THR A 205 8.80 5.82 20.68
C THR A 205 7.54 6.35 21.37
N THR A 206 7.64 7.52 21.99
CA THR A 206 6.49 8.17 22.63
C THR A 206 5.40 8.52 21.62
N ILE A 207 5.78 9.12 20.50
CA ILE A 207 4.86 9.47 19.42
C ILE A 207 4.21 8.22 18.82
N VAL A 208 4.98 7.14 18.58
CA VAL A 208 4.46 5.88 18.08
C VAL A 208 3.40 5.30 19.04
N LYS A 209 3.65 5.28 20.34
CA LYS A 209 2.66 4.81 21.33
C LYS A 209 1.36 5.62 21.28
N ILE A 210 1.47 6.95 21.20
CA ILE A 210 0.29 7.83 21.08
C ILE A 210 -0.47 7.53 19.78
N LEU A 211 0.23 7.37 18.65
CA LEU A 211 -0.39 7.04 17.39
C LEU A 211 -1.05 5.66 17.39
N ILE A 212 -0.45 4.67 18.02
CA ILE A 212 -1.06 3.35 18.22
C ILE A 212 -2.35 3.44 19.01
N LEU A 213 -2.36 4.17 20.12
CA LEU A 213 -3.58 4.39 20.92
C LEU A 213 -4.67 5.09 20.12
N PHE A 214 -4.31 6.14 19.39
CA PHE A 214 -5.23 6.83 18.49
C PHE A 214 -5.80 5.90 17.41
N TYR A 215 -4.96 5.06 16.82
CA TYR A 215 -5.38 4.05 15.84
C TYR A 215 -6.36 3.04 16.43
N LEU A 216 -6.12 2.56 17.65
CA LEU A 216 -7.01 1.61 18.34
C LEU A 216 -8.38 2.24 18.65
N ILE A 217 -8.41 3.50 19.09
CA ILE A 217 -9.66 4.23 19.32
C ILE A 217 -10.45 4.36 18.02
N ASN A 218 -9.81 4.77 16.94
CA ASN A 218 -10.45 4.87 15.63
C ASN A 218 -11.02 3.52 15.16
N SER A 219 -10.28 2.44 15.39
CA SER A 219 -10.72 1.10 15.05
C SER A 219 -11.97 0.68 15.83
N ALA A 220 -12.00 0.95 17.13
CA ALA A 220 -13.15 0.65 17.98
C ALA A 220 -14.40 1.44 17.56
N LEU A 221 -14.25 2.73 17.25
CA LEU A 221 -15.33 3.57 16.73
C LEU A 221 -15.86 3.03 15.39
N TRP A 222 -14.96 2.60 14.52
CA TRP A 222 -15.33 2.06 13.24
C TRP A 222 -16.10 0.74 13.34
N ILE A 223 -15.66 -0.18 14.21
CA ILE A 223 -16.35 -1.45 14.51
C ILE A 223 -17.75 -1.16 15.03
N ARG A 224 -17.89 -0.22 15.99
CA ARG A 224 -19.18 0.21 16.54
C ARG A 224 -20.14 0.69 15.43
N ILE A 225 -19.70 1.62 14.59
CA ILE A 225 -20.53 2.15 13.50
C ILE A 225 -20.98 1.03 12.54
N THR A 226 -20.11 0.07 12.27
CA THR A 226 -20.44 -1.04 11.37
C THR A 226 -21.45 -2.01 12.00
N LEU A 227 -21.33 -2.29 13.28
CA LEU A 227 -22.29 -3.14 14.01
C LEU A 227 -23.66 -2.47 14.07
N GLU A 228 -23.74 -1.17 14.39
CA GLU A 228 -25.00 -0.42 14.42
C GLU A 228 -25.71 -0.40 13.05
N THR A 229 -24.95 -0.43 11.95
CA THR A 229 -25.54 -0.48 10.60
C THR A 229 -26.07 -1.84 10.20
N LYS A 230 -25.48 -2.94 10.71
CA LYS A 230 -25.98 -4.30 10.44
C LYS A 230 -27.23 -4.65 11.25
N ILE A 231 -27.37 -4.09 12.45
CA ILE A 231 -28.54 -4.36 13.32
C ILE A 231 -29.82 -3.68 12.80
N LYS A 232 -29.69 -2.62 11.98
CA LYS A 232 -30.84 -1.89 11.41
C LYS A 232 -31.34 -2.45 10.06
N LYS A 233 -30.80 -3.53 9.58
CA LYS A 233 -31.29 -4.33 8.43
C LYS A 233 -31.98 -5.60 8.93
#